data_24fcb6afc147097f8094ab978f6b9453
#
_entry.id   24fcb6afc147097f8094ab978f6b9453
#
_cell.length_a   1.000
_cell.length_b   1.000
_cell.length_c   1.000
_cell.angle_alpha   90.00
_cell.angle_beta   90.00
_cell.angle_gamma   90.00
#
_symmetry.space_group_name_H-M   'P 1'
#
loop_
_entity.id
_entity.type
_entity.pdbx_description
1 polymer ?
#
loop_
_entity_poly.entity_id
_entity_poly.type
_entity_poly.pdbx_seq_one_letter_code
_entity_poly.pdbx_strand_id
1 'polypeptide(L)'
;FEEYATKNKTVTAYGAIGSGGGIRNLKDGVVDFAASDAFLTDEEIKTMPEVIHIPTCMGAVVLAYNLKGVENLNLSSEVIADIFAGNIRRWNDAKIKELNSHTSLPDVEIIPVYRSDGSGTTFVFTDYLTKVSKEWETKYGRGKSVNFPIGLAAKGNTGVAGVISNTANTIGYIGLEYAFAQKIPYAGIKNLQGEIILPSTESISKAASGEIPQDTRCSITNSDAKGAY
;
A
#
# COMPACT_ATOMS: atom_id res chain seq x y z
N PHE A 1 -7.59 -18.64 -12.04
CA PHE A 1 -7.81 -18.75 -13.51
C PHE A 1 -7.85 -20.20 -13.97
N GLU A 2 -6.98 -21.10 -13.49
CA GLU A 2 -6.97 -22.52 -13.89
C GLU A 2 -8.30 -23.21 -13.65
N GLU A 3 -8.91 -23.03 -12.47
CA GLU A 3 -10.23 -23.60 -12.15
C GLU A 3 -11.32 -23.07 -13.08
N TYR A 4 -11.30 -21.77 -13.38
CA TYR A 4 -12.23 -21.15 -14.34
C TYR A 4 -12.03 -21.71 -15.75
N ALA A 5 -10.79 -21.80 -16.19
CA ALA A 5 -10.44 -22.36 -17.50
C ALA A 5 -10.93 -23.80 -17.64
N THR A 6 -10.74 -24.62 -16.62
CA THR A 6 -11.18 -26.03 -16.60
C THR A 6 -12.69 -26.14 -16.68
N LYS A 7 -13.42 -25.34 -15.87
CA LYS A 7 -14.91 -25.36 -15.83
C LYS A 7 -15.56 -24.83 -17.10
N ASN A 8 -14.97 -23.78 -17.70
CA ASN A 8 -15.61 -23.05 -18.80
C ASN A 8 -14.96 -23.32 -20.15
N LYS A 9 -13.95 -24.19 -20.24
CA LYS A 9 -13.18 -24.49 -21.45
C LYS A 9 -12.61 -23.23 -22.13
N THR A 10 -12.22 -22.25 -21.31
CA THR A 10 -11.70 -20.95 -21.75
C THR A 10 -10.25 -20.81 -21.31
N VAL A 11 -9.37 -20.36 -22.20
CA VAL A 11 -7.98 -20.06 -21.84
C VAL A 11 -7.90 -18.62 -21.33
N THR A 12 -7.39 -18.44 -20.11
CA THR A 12 -7.12 -17.11 -19.53
C THR A 12 -5.63 -16.95 -19.31
N ALA A 13 -5.01 -15.95 -19.92
CA ALA A 13 -3.64 -15.55 -19.68
C ALA A 13 -3.62 -14.32 -18.75
N TYR A 14 -2.78 -14.34 -17.73
CA TYR A 14 -2.63 -13.24 -16.78
C TYR A 14 -1.17 -12.80 -16.66
N GLY A 15 -0.91 -11.51 -16.84
CA GLY A 15 0.40 -10.89 -16.66
C GLY A 15 0.43 -10.00 -15.44
N ALA A 16 1.26 -10.29 -14.45
CA ALA A 16 1.46 -9.46 -13.26
C ALA A 16 2.37 -8.27 -13.56
N ILE A 17 1.84 -7.22 -14.21
CA ILE A 17 2.59 -6.06 -14.71
C ILE A 17 2.33 -4.76 -13.92
N GLY A 18 1.63 -4.87 -12.79
CA GLY A 18 1.20 -3.74 -11.97
C GLY A 18 0.01 -2.98 -12.56
N SER A 19 -0.67 -2.22 -11.71
CA SER A 19 -1.90 -1.50 -12.07
C SER A 19 -1.69 -0.54 -13.26
N GLY A 20 -0.58 0.20 -13.28
CA GLY A 20 -0.29 1.11 -14.40
C GLY A 20 -0.11 0.39 -15.74
N GLY A 21 0.53 -0.77 -15.74
CA GLY A 21 0.69 -1.62 -16.92
C GLY A 21 -0.65 -2.21 -17.39
N GLY A 22 -1.45 -2.73 -16.43
CA GLY A 22 -2.78 -3.29 -16.72
C GLY A 22 -3.73 -2.27 -17.31
N ILE A 23 -3.84 -1.07 -16.71
CA ILE A 23 -4.70 0.02 -17.20
C ILE A 23 -4.27 0.46 -18.60
N ARG A 24 -2.96 0.58 -18.87
CA ARG A 24 -2.47 0.95 -20.20
C ARG A 24 -2.84 -0.10 -21.23
N ASN A 25 -2.59 -1.38 -20.95
CA ASN A 25 -2.93 -2.44 -21.90
C ASN A 25 -4.44 -2.54 -22.17
N LEU A 26 -5.27 -2.27 -21.17
CA LEU A 26 -6.72 -2.19 -21.32
C LEU A 26 -7.10 -1.02 -22.23
N LYS A 27 -6.53 0.17 -21.98
CA LYS A 27 -6.75 1.36 -22.83
C LYS A 27 -6.35 1.15 -24.29
N ASP A 28 -5.23 0.45 -24.51
CA ASP A 28 -4.69 0.18 -25.83
C ASP A 28 -5.39 -1.02 -26.52
N GLY A 29 -6.40 -1.63 -25.89
CA GLY A 29 -7.16 -2.78 -26.42
C GLY A 29 -6.32 -4.06 -26.54
N VAL A 30 -5.22 -4.17 -25.79
CA VAL A 30 -4.33 -5.35 -25.82
C VAL A 30 -4.89 -6.50 -24.99
N VAL A 31 -5.72 -6.17 -23.98
CA VAL A 31 -6.32 -7.15 -23.05
C VAL A 31 -7.83 -6.90 -22.89
N ASP A 32 -8.57 -7.95 -22.58
CA ASP A 32 -10.02 -7.89 -22.37
C ASP A 32 -10.39 -7.33 -21.00
N PHE A 33 -9.53 -7.48 -20.00
CA PHE A 33 -9.71 -6.94 -18.64
C PHE A 33 -8.37 -6.65 -17.97
N ALA A 34 -8.39 -5.78 -16.95
CA ALA A 34 -7.23 -5.48 -16.11
C ALA A 34 -7.63 -5.51 -14.63
N ALA A 35 -6.72 -5.97 -13.78
CA ALA A 35 -6.86 -5.87 -12.32
C ALA A 35 -6.01 -4.71 -11.80
N SER A 36 -6.57 -3.93 -10.86
CA SER A 36 -5.91 -2.76 -10.28
C SER A 36 -6.41 -2.49 -8.86
N ASP A 37 -5.51 -2.10 -7.96
CA ASP A 37 -5.87 -1.56 -6.64
C ASP A 37 -6.22 -0.06 -6.72
N ALA A 38 -5.88 0.58 -7.84
CA ALA A 38 -6.23 1.97 -8.11
C ALA A 38 -7.42 2.04 -9.09
N PHE A 39 -8.48 2.76 -8.71
CA PHE A 39 -9.53 3.09 -9.66
C PHE A 39 -9.04 4.10 -10.73
N LEU A 40 -9.74 4.19 -11.84
CA LEU A 40 -9.46 5.17 -12.89
C LEU A 40 -9.84 6.57 -12.43
N THR A 41 -9.00 7.55 -12.73
CA THR A 41 -9.33 8.96 -12.53
C THR A 41 -10.42 9.41 -13.51
N ASP A 42 -11.04 10.57 -13.27
CA ASP A 42 -12.05 11.11 -14.19
C ASP A 42 -11.47 11.42 -15.58
N GLU A 43 -10.18 11.80 -15.64
CA GLU A 43 -9.47 12.00 -16.89
C GLU A 43 -9.23 10.67 -17.63
N GLU A 44 -8.87 9.62 -16.92
CA GLU A 44 -8.69 8.29 -17.49
C GLU A 44 -10.02 7.72 -18.01
N ILE A 45 -11.11 7.86 -17.24
CA ILE A 45 -12.47 7.44 -17.68
C ILE A 45 -12.90 8.14 -18.98
N LYS A 46 -12.63 9.44 -19.15
CA LYS A 46 -12.96 10.15 -20.39
C LYS A 46 -12.30 9.53 -21.61
N THR A 47 -11.17 8.88 -21.44
CA THR A 47 -10.44 8.20 -22.54
C THR A 47 -10.84 6.74 -22.72
N MET A 48 -11.63 6.19 -21.78
CA MET A 48 -12.09 4.79 -21.73
C MET A 48 -13.56 4.72 -21.28
N PRO A 49 -14.52 5.34 -21.99
CA PRO A 49 -15.88 5.56 -21.49
C PRO A 49 -16.71 4.27 -21.28
N GLU A 50 -16.32 3.18 -21.93
CA GLU A 50 -17.02 1.88 -21.81
C GLU A 50 -16.46 0.98 -20.70
N VAL A 51 -15.40 1.43 -20.02
CA VAL A 51 -14.79 0.63 -18.94
C VAL A 51 -15.61 0.76 -17.66
N ILE A 52 -15.92 -0.37 -17.05
CA ILE A 52 -16.60 -0.46 -15.75
C ILE A 52 -15.63 -0.96 -14.69
N HIS A 53 -15.85 -0.55 -13.43
CA HIS A 53 -15.13 -1.06 -12.27
C HIS A 53 -15.96 -2.15 -11.57
N ILE A 54 -15.33 -3.29 -11.32
CA ILE A 54 -15.94 -4.43 -10.63
C ILE A 54 -15.09 -4.77 -9.41
N PRO A 55 -15.54 -4.47 -8.19
CA PRO A 55 -14.85 -4.88 -6.98
C PRO A 55 -14.81 -6.40 -6.88
N THR A 56 -13.64 -7.00 -6.72
CA THR A 56 -13.48 -8.46 -6.64
C THR A 56 -13.05 -8.92 -5.26
N CYS A 57 -12.15 -8.18 -4.62
CA CYS A 57 -11.67 -8.48 -3.27
C CYS A 57 -11.11 -7.23 -2.60
N MET A 58 -10.93 -7.29 -1.29
CA MET A 58 -10.23 -6.28 -0.51
C MET A 58 -8.93 -6.89 0.03
N GLY A 59 -7.90 -6.06 0.10
CA GLY A 59 -6.62 -6.39 0.69
C GLY A 59 -6.12 -5.25 1.58
N ALA A 60 -4.97 -5.45 2.22
CA ALA A 60 -4.29 -4.40 2.96
C ALA A 60 -2.91 -4.11 2.37
N VAL A 61 -2.54 -2.84 2.40
CA VAL A 61 -1.16 -2.40 2.21
C VAL A 61 -0.54 -2.26 3.58
N VAL A 62 0.53 -2.99 3.84
CA VAL A 62 1.22 -3.01 5.14
C VAL A 62 2.59 -2.34 5.05
N LEU A 63 3.05 -1.80 6.18
CA LEU A 63 4.41 -1.30 6.32
C LEU A 63 5.32 -2.41 6.82
N ALA A 64 5.90 -3.14 5.87
CA ALA A 64 6.88 -4.18 6.14
C ALA A 64 8.24 -3.57 6.47
N TYR A 65 8.97 -4.18 7.39
CA TYR A 65 10.27 -3.66 7.83
C TYR A 65 11.28 -4.77 8.10
N ASN A 66 12.57 -4.39 8.11
CA ASN A 66 13.67 -5.25 8.50
C ASN A 66 14.52 -4.52 9.55
N LEU A 67 14.17 -4.69 10.81
CA LEU A 67 14.85 -4.07 11.94
C LEU A 67 15.21 -5.14 12.98
N LYS A 68 16.50 -5.44 13.09
CA LYS A 68 17.00 -6.52 13.94
C LYS A 68 16.59 -6.31 15.41
N GLY A 69 15.98 -7.32 16.01
CA GLY A 69 15.57 -7.31 17.42
C GLY A 69 14.28 -6.56 17.71
N VAL A 70 13.54 -6.12 16.67
CA VAL A 70 12.25 -5.46 16.79
C VAL A 70 11.18 -6.33 16.12
N GLU A 71 10.29 -6.92 16.92
CA GLU A 71 9.24 -7.82 16.45
C GLU A 71 7.87 -7.15 16.32
N ASN A 72 7.58 -6.16 17.17
CA ASN A 72 6.28 -5.48 17.26
C ASN A 72 6.48 -3.96 17.16
N LEU A 73 6.63 -3.46 15.94
CA LEU A 73 6.73 -2.03 15.68
C LEU A 73 5.35 -1.42 15.54
N ASN A 74 5.10 -0.28 16.20
CA ASN A 74 3.87 0.49 16.08
C ASN A 74 4.18 1.87 15.51
N LEU A 75 3.39 2.33 14.56
CA LEU A 75 3.59 3.64 13.91
C LEU A 75 2.29 4.44 13.89
N SER A 76 2.38 5.74 14.12
CA SER A 76 1.28 6.67 13.86
C SER A 76 1.30 7.14 12.42
N SER A 77 0.17 7.63 11.95
CA SER A 77 -0.02 8.21 10.61
C SER A 77 1.01 9.31 10.33
N GLU A 78 1.24 10.20 11.31
CA GLU A 78 2.21 11.28 11.21
C GLU A 78 3.65 10.75 11.05
N VAL A 79 4.04 9.79 11.88
CA VAL A 79 5.37 9.16 11.81
C VAL A 79 5.60 8.50 10.46
N ILE A 80 4.59 7.81 9.92
CA ILE A 80 4.67 7.17 8.61
C ILE A 80 4.92 8.24 7.53
N ALA A 81 4.13 9.31 7.52
CA ALA A 81 4.30 10.39 6.55
C ALA A 81 5.69 11.05 6.68
N ASP A 82 6.15 11.33 7.91
CA ASP A 82 7.45 11.94 8.17
C ASP A 82 8.62 11.02 7.74
N ILE A 83 8.52 9.71 7.90
CA ILE A 83 9.54 8.76 7.42
C ILE A 83 9.67 8.84 5.89
N PHE A 84 8.57 8.73 5.16
CA PHE A 84 8.60 8.73 3.69
C PHE A 84 8.85 10.11 3.09
N ALA A 85 8.56 11.20 3.81
CA ALA A 85 8.95 12.56 3.46
C ALA A 85 10.43 12.88 3.77
N GLY A 86 11.12 12.02 4.55
CA GLY A 86 12.50 12.20 4.96
C GLY A 86 12.69 13.14 6.15
N ASN A 87 11.63 13.46 6.89
CA ASN A 87 11.67 14.28 8.09
C ASN A 87 12.16 13.47 9.30
N ILE A 88 11.75 12.20 9.40
CA ILE A 88 12.27 11.23 10.38
C ILE A 88 13.24 10.30 9.66
N ARG A 89 14.49 10.26 10.11
CA ARG A 89 15.58 9.52 9.46
C ARG A 89 16.20 8.42 10.31
N ARG A 90 15.87 8.34 11.58
CA ARG A 90 16.46 7.34 12.50
C ARG A 90 15.39 6.57 13.24
N TRP A 91 15.63 5.27 13.41
CA TRP A 91 14.68 4.38 14.09
C TRP A 91 14.46 4.75 15.56
N ASN A 92 15.45 5.33 16.22
CA ASN A 92 15.34 5.78 17.61
C ASN A 92 14.77 7.20 17.79
N ASP A 93 14.12 7.77 16.77
CA ASP A 93 13.43 9.05 16.87
C ASP A 93 12.41 9.06 18.01
N ALA A 94 12.27 10.22 18.67
CA ALA A 94 11.39 10.38 19.83
C ALA A 94 9.92 10.03 19.52
N LYS A 95 9.43 10.42 18.34
CA LYS A 95 8.06 10.14 17.89
C LYS A 95 7.83 8.63 17.68
N ILE A 96 8.83 7.88 17.19
CA ILE A 96 8.73 6.42 17.06
C ILE A 96 8.75 5.77 18.44
N LYS A 97 9.65 6.21 19.33
CA LYS A 97 9.75 5.69 20.70
C LYS A 97 8.47 5.85 21.51
N GLU A 98 7.72 6.92 21.28
CA GLU A 98 6.46 7.19 22.00
C GLU A 98 5.47 6.02 21.93
N LEU A 99 5.33 5.38 20.78
CA LEU A 99 4.44 4.24 20.57
C LEU A 99 5.13 2.87 20.82
N ASN A 100 6.43 2.88 21.10
CA ASN A 100 7.25 1.66 21.23
C ASN A 100 8.08 1.67 22.50
N SER A 101 7.52 2.17 23.63
CA SER A 101 8.22 2.34 24.90
C SER A 101 8.81 1.03 25.48
N HIS A 102 8.26 -0.12 25.07
CA HIS A 102 8.71 -1.45 25.50
C HIS A 102 9.76 -2.07 24.57
N THR A 103 10.14 -1.37 23.50
CA THR A 103 11.06 -1.86 22.48
C THR A 103 12.32 -0.99 22.44
N SER A 104 13.49 -1.62 22.52
CA SER A 104 14.76 -0.91 22.32
C SER A 104 14.98 -0.65 20.84
N LEU A 105 14.69 0.56 20.40
CA LEU A 105 14.92 0.98 19.02
C LEU A 105 16.38 1.40 18.80
N PRO A 106 17.09 0.82 17.82
CA PRO A 106 18.49 1.13 17.56
C PRO A 106 18.69 2.51 16.98
N ASP A 107 19.84 3.11 17.26
CA ASP A 107 20.26 4.38 16.67
C ASP A 107 20.87 4.17 15.28
N VAL A 108 20.04 3.80 14.31
CA VAL A 108 20.43 3.55 12.91
C VAL A 108 19.51 4.29 11.96
N GLU A 109 20.00 4.56 10.74
CA GLU A 109 19.23 5.24 9.71
C GLU A 109 18.09 4.38 9.18
N ILE A 110 16.94 5.01 8.92
CA ILE A 110 15.79 4.39 8.24
C ILE A 110 16.00 4.46 6.74
N ILE A 111 15.80 3.34 6.04
CA ILE A 111 15.88 3.26 4.59
C ILE A 111 14.48 2.95 4.05
N PRO A 112 13.71 3.94 3.58
CA PRO A 112 12.43 3.69 2.93
C PRO A 112 12.60 2.93 1.62
N VAL A 113 11.66 2.03 1.31
CA VAL A 113 11.62 1.27 0.05
C VAL A 113 10.30 1.54 -0.64
N TYR A 114 10.34 1.92 -1.92
CA TYR A 114 9.17 2.29 -2.68
C TYR A 114 9.14 1.66 -4.08
N ARG A 115 7.97 1.70 -4.73
CA ARG A 115 7.76 1.12 -6.05
C ARG A 115 8.32 2.00 -7.17
N SER A 116 9.07 1.40 -8.08
CA SER A 116 9.60 2.06 -9.28
C SER A 116 8.68 1.97 -10.49
N ASP A 117 7.64 1.15 -10.43
CA ASP A 117 6.66 0.93 -11.51
C ASP A 117 5.32 1.61 -11.21
N GLY A 118 4.45 1.74 -12.20
CA GLY A 118 3.08 2.22 -12.03
C GLY A 118 2.25 1.24 -11.19
N SER A 119 2.03 1.56 -9.92
CA SER A 119 1.56 0.64 -8.89
C SER A 119 0.25 1.08 -8.25
N GLY A 120 -0.72 0.17 -8.16
CA GLY A 120 -1.91 0.35 -7.34
C GLY A 120 -1.59 0.42 -5.86
N THR A 121 -0.63 -0.38 -5.38
CA THR A 121 -0.16 -0.33 -3.99
C THR A 121 0.43 1.04 -3.65
N THR A 122 1.19 1.66 -4.57
CA THR A 122 1.64 3.05 -4.42
C THR A 122 0.47 4.02 -4.37
N PHE A 123 -0.55 3.84 -5.22
CA PHE A 123 -1.73 4.70 -5.19
C PHE A 123 -2.44 4.62 -3.84
N VAL A 124 -2.72 3.43 -3.31
CA VAL A 124 -3.36 3.22 -2.01
C VAL A 124 -2.53 3.86 -0.88
N PHE A 125 -1.22 3.61 -0.87
CA PHE A 125 -0.33 4.16 0.14
C PHE A 125 -0.23 5.68 0.08
N THR A 126 -0.08 6.27 -1.10
CA THR A 126 0.02 7.73 -1.24
C THR A 126 -1.33 8.43 -1.05
N ASP A 127 -2.45 7.78 -1.34
CA ASP A 127 -3.78 8.25 -0.98
C ASP A 127 -3.93 8.34 0.56
N TYR A 128 -3.47 7.31 1.29
CA TYR A 128 -3.40 7.37 2.74
C TYR A 128 -2.53 8.54 3.22
N LEU A 129 -1.33 8.71 2.67
CA LEU A 129 -0.41 9.78 3.08
C LEU A 129 -0.98 11.19 2.83
N THR A 130 -1.73 11.40 1.74
CA THR A 130 -2.40 12.69 1.48
C THR A 130 -3.50 13.00 2.48
N LYS A 131 -4.17 11.99 3.02
CA LYS A 131 -5.22 12.17 4.04
C LYS A 131 -4.66 12.49 5.41
N VAL A 132 -3.45 12.01 5.73
CA VAL A 132 -2.87 12.12 7.07
C VAL A 132 -1.78 13.19 7.18
N SER A 133 -1.29 13.73 6.06
CA SER A 133 -0.23 14.75 6.05
C SER A 133 -0.47 15.81 4.98
N LYS A 134 -0.72 17.03 5.43
CA LYS A 134 -0.86 18.19 4.52
C LYS A 134 0.43 18.52 3.78
N GLU A 135 1.58 18.28 4.40
CA GLU A 135 2.89 18.43 3.76
C GLU A 135 3.04 17.44 2.62
N TRP A 136 2.71 16.16 2.85
CA TRP A 136 2.73 15.14 1.80
C TRP A 136 1.80 15.49 0.64
N GLU A 137 0.55 15.82 0.95
CA GLU A 137 -0.44 16.21 -0.06
C GLU A 137 0.07 17.34 -0.96
N THR A 138 0.69 18.37 -0.36
CA THR A 138 1.13 19.56 -1.09
C THR A 138 2.40 19.31 -1.92
N LYS A 139 3.36 18.53 -1.39
CA LYS A 139 4.67 18.35 -2.02
C LYS A 139 4.72 17.16 -2.97
N TYR A 140 4.03 16.07 -2.66
CA TYR A 140 4.18 14.79 -3.37
C TYR A 140 2.88 14.30 -3.98
N GLY A 141 1.74 14.57 -3.33
CA GLY A 141 0.42 14.16 -3.79
C GLY A 141 0.19 12.64 -3.75
N ARG A 142 -0.83 12.21 -4.49
CA ARG A 142 -1.16 10.78 -4.67
C ARG A 142 -1.06 10.36 -6.12
N GLY A 143 -0.73 9.09 -6.36
CA GLY A 143 -0.66 8.56 -7.71
C GLY A 143 -0.15 7.12 -7.75
N LYS A 144 -0.31 6.50 -8.94
CA LYS A 144 0.31 5.19 -9.22
C LYS A 144 1.84 5.28 -9.32
N SER A 145 2.37 6.50 -9.47
CA SER A 145 3.80 6.82 -9.53
C SER A 145 4.00 8.18 -8.89
N VAL A 146 4.86 8.27 -7.87
CA VAL A 146 5.16 9.48 -7.11
C VAL A 146 6.66 9.60 -6.97
N ASN A 147 7.19 10.82 -6.99
CA ASN A 147 8.61 11.08 -6.75
C ASN A 147 8.89 11.10 -5.24
N PHE A 148 9.29 9.96 -4.69
CA PHE A 148 9.71 9.87 -3.30
C PHE A 148 11.04 10.61 -3.11
N PRO A 149 11.19 11.43 -2.05
CA PRO A 149 12.39 12.25 -1.85
C PRO A 149 13.61 11.43 -1.41
N ILE A 150 13.39 10.28 -0.79
CA ILE A 150 14.45 9.41 -0.26
C ILE A 150 14.06 7.93 -0.43
N GLY A 151 15.04 7.05 -0.35
CA GLY A 151 14.83 5.61 -0.27
C GLY A 151 15.30 4.85 -1.51
N LEU A 152 14.97 3.56 -1.52
CA LEU A 152 15.34 2.61 -2.57
C LEU A 152 14.12 2.27 -3.44
N ALA A 153 14.31 2.31 -4.74
CA ALA A 153 13.27 1.96 -5.70
C ALA A 153 13.33 0.46 -6.05
N ALA A 154 12.17 -0.21 -6.07
CA ALA A 154 12.08 -1.62 -6.45
C ALA A 154 10.82 -1.91 -7.29
N LYS A 155 10.92 -2.83 -8.25
CA LYS A 155 9.83 -3.17 -9.16
C LYS A 155 8.90 -4.23 -8.56
N GLY A 156 7.61 -3.94 -8.53
CA GLY A 156 6.58 -4.86 -8.02
C GLY A 156 6.62 -5.03 -6.50
N ASN A 157 5.55 -5.59 -5.92
CA ASN A 157 5.54 -5.96 -4.48
C ASN A 157 6.65 -6.97 -4.16
N THR A 158 6.91 -7.91 -5.07
CA THR A 158 7.99 -8.91 -4.92
C THR A 158 9.36 -8.25 -4.81
N GLY A 159 9.63 -7.22 -5.63
CA GLY A 159 10.90 -6.48 -5.58
C GLY A 159 11.05 -5.69 -4.28
N VAL A 160 10.00 -4.99 -3.83
CA VAL A 160 10.02 -4.27 -2.53
C VAL A 160 10.23 -5.26 -1.39
N ALA A 161 9.47 -6.35 -1.34
CA ALA A 161 9.62 -7.40 -0.34
C ALA A 161 11.04 -8.00 -0.33
N GLY A 162 11.61 -8.25 -1.52
CA GLY A 162 12.98 -8.74 -1.67
C GLY A 162 14.04 -7.75 -1.13
N VAL A 163 13.90 -6.46 -1.40
CA VAL A 163 14.81 -5.44 -0.83
C VAL A 163 14.69 -5.41 0.68
N ILE A 164 13.46 -5.40 1.23
CA ILE A 164 13.25 -5.38 2.68
C ILE A 164 13.86 -6.61 3.34
N SER A 165 13.64 -7.80 2.80
CA SER A 165 14.15 -9.05 3.38
C SER A 165 15.68 -9.11 3.42
N ASN A 166 16.36 -8.50 2.44
CA ASN A 166 17.81 -8.61 2.27
C ASN A 166 18.58 -7.36 2.73
N THR A 167 17.90 -6.26 3.10
CA THR A 167 18.54 -5.02 3.51
C THR A 167 18.08 -4.61 4.90
N ALA A 168 19.00 -4.59 5.86
CA ALA A 168 18.70 -4.18 7.22
C ALA A 168 18.26 -2.70 7.28
N ASN A 169 17.50 -2.36 8.33
CA ASN A 169 17.03 -1.01 8.64
C ASN A 169 16.05 -0.43 7.61
N THR A 170 15.49 -1.26 6.73
CA THR A 170 14.51 -0.85 5.72
C THR A 170 13.09 -0.86 6.26
N ILE A 171 12.25 -0.01 5.65
CA ILE A 171 10.78 -0.02 5.77
C ILE A 171 10.17 0.27 4.40
N GLY A 172 9.12 -0.45 4.02
CA GLY A 172 8.45 -0.24 2.74
C GLY A 172 7.01 -0.71 2.78
N TYR A 173 6.23 -0.27 1.80
CA TYR A 173 4.82 -0.65 1.67
C TYR A 173 4.65 -1.77 0.63
N ILE A 174 3.94 -2.82 1.02
CA ILE A 174 3.63 -3.99 0.19
C ILE A 174 2.22 -4.50 0.49
N GLY A 175 1.65 -5.30 -0.40
CA GLY A 175 0.44 -6.06 -0.10
C GLY A 175 0.68 -7.06 1.04
N LEU A 176 -0.31 -7.23 1.90
CA LEU A 176 -0.24 -8.11 3.08
C LEU A 176 0.14 -9.54 2.72
N GLU A 177 -0.35 -10.04 1.58
CA GLU A 177 -0.08 -11.38 1.06
C GLU A 177 1.42 -11.64 0.83
N TYR A 178 2.19 -10.61 0.42
CA TYR A 178 3.64 -10.72 0.25
C TYR A 178 4.36 -10.77 1.59
N ALA A 179 3.90 -9.99 2.58
CA ALA A 179 4.45 -10.05 3.93
C ALA A 179 4.25 -11.44 4.55
N PHE A 180 3.04 -12.01 4.41
CA PHE A 180 2.75 -13.37 4.88
C PHE A 180 3.57 -14.44 4.17
N ALA A 181 3.60 -14.40 2.83
CA ALA A 181 4.30 -15.41 2.04
C ALA A 181 5.80 -15.48 2.35
N GLN A 182 6.43 -14.33 2.64
CA GLN A 182 7.86 -14.23 2.91
C GLN A 182 8.18 -14.09 4.41
N LYS A 183 7.17 -14.13 5.28
CA LYS A 183 7.31 -13.98 6.74
C LYS A 183 8.05 -12.70 7.13
N ILE A 184 7.80 -11.60 6.40
CA ILE A 184 8.37 -10.29 6.71
C ILE A 184 7.53 -9.64 7.81
N PRO A 185 8.14 -9.13 8.91
CA PRO A 185 7.40 -8.40 9.92
C PRO A 185 6.84 -7.10 9.36
N TYR A 186 5.67 -6.69 9.85
CA TYR A 186 5.01 -5.45 9.49
C TYR A 186 4.48 -4.72 10.72
N ALA A 187 4.39 -3.40 10.62
CA ALA A 187 4.02 -2.53 11.73
C ALA A 187 2.51 -2.56 12.01
N GLY A 188 2.16 -2.44 13.29
CA GLY A 188 0.83 -2.02 13.73
C GLY A 188 0.64 -0.53 13.46
N ILE A 189 -0.53 -0.13 12.96
CA ILE A 189 -0.84 1.26 12.62
C ILE A 189 -1.80 1.85 13.64
N LYS A 190 -1.47 3.05 14.14
CA LYS A 190 -2.39 3.82 14.97
C LYS A 190 -3.46 4.43 14.08
N ASN A 191 -4.70 3.97 14.22
CA ASN A 191 -5.83 4.44 13.43
C ASN A 191 -6.39 5.79 13.96
N LEU A 192 -7.42 6.32 13.30
CA LEU A 192 -8.06 7.58 13.70
C LEU A 192 -8.71 7.55 15.09
N GLN A 193 -9.04 6.37 15.61
CA GLN A 193 -9.59 6.18 16.95
C GLN A 193 -8.51 6.09 18.04
N GLY A 194 -7.21 6.16 17.63
CA GLY A 194 -6.08 6.03 18.54
C GLY A 194 -5.70 4.59 18.91
N GLU A 195 -6.32 3.60 18.28
CA GLU A 195 -6.07 2.18 18.50
C GLU A 195 -4.92 1.69 17.61
N ILE A 196 -4.06 0.82 18.14
CA ILE A 196 -3.05 0.13 17.32
C ILE A 196 -3.72 -1.08 16.67
N ILE A 197 -3.81 -1.07 15.34
CA ILE A 197 -4.48 -2.10 14.55
C ILE A 197 -3.45 -2.84 13.69
N LEU A 198 -3.53 -4.17 13.72
CA LEU A 198 -2.89 -5.06 12.76
C LEU A 198 -3.92 -5.47 11.68
N PRO A 199 -3.48 -5.71 10.44
CA PRO A 199 -4.38 -6.15 9.39
C PRO A 199 -4.93 -7.55 9.71
N SER A 200 -6.24 -7.68 9.60
CA SER A 200 -7.00 -8.93 9.69
C SER A 200 -8.19 -8.85 8.76
N THR A 201 -8.80 -9.98 8.43
CA THR A 201 -10.05 -9.98 7.65
C THR A 201 -11.09 -9.06 8.27
N GLU A 202 -11.20 -9.04 9.60
CA GLU A 202 -12.15 -8.19 10.31
C GLU A 202 -11.79 -6.70 10.19
N SER A 203 -10.53 -6.30 10.48
CA SER A 203 -10.11 -4.90 10.46
C SER A 203 -10.12 -4.31 9.05
N ILE A 204 -9.80 -5.11 8.03
CA ILE A 204 -9.88 -4.72 6.62
C ILE A 204 -11.35 -4.53 6.20
N SER A 205 -12.25 -5.47 6.58
CA SER A 205 -13.68 -5.35 6.28
C SER A 205 -14.33 -4.13 6.93
N LYS A 206 -13.90 -3.79 8.15
CA LYS A 206 -14.36 -2.56 8.85
C LYS A 206 -13.98 -1.30 8.09
N ALA A 207 -12.82 -1.24 7.45
CA ALA A 207 -12.43 -0.09 6.65
C ALA A 207 -13.39 0.20 5.48
N ALA A 208 -14.08 -0.81 4.98
CA ALA A 208 -15.05 -0.71 3.88
C ALA A 208 -16.50 -0.60 4.35
N SER A 209 -16.77 -0.26 5.61
CA SER A 209 -18.12 -0.16 6.17
C SER A 209 -18.91 1.08 5.71
N GLY A 210 -18.27 2.01 5.01
CA GLY A 210 -18.90 3.20 4.43
C GLY A 210 -19.73 2.91 3.17
N GLU A 211 -20.41 3.93 2.66
CA GLU A 211 -21.12 3.84 1.39
C GLU A 211 -20.16 3.69 0.21
N ILE A 212 -20.42 2.72 -0.65
CA ILE A 212 -19.71 2.53 -1.90
C ILE A 212 -20.53 3.20 -3.02
N PRO A 213 -19.96 4.17 -3.77
CA PRO A 213 -20.67 4.83 -4.86
C PRO A 213 -21.05 3.84 -5.96
N GLN A 214 -22.04 4.20 -6.78
CA GLN A 214 -22.56 3.33 -7.83
C GLN A 214 -21.49 2.90 -8.84
N ASP A 215 -20.51 3.76 -9.11
CA ASP A 215 -19.39 3.46 -10.01
C ASP A 215 -18.24 2.73 -9.31
N THR A 216 -18.39 2.40 -8.04
CA THR A 216 -17.46 1.67 -7.16
C THR A 216 -16.07 2.31 -6.99
N ARG A 217 -15.86 3.53 -7.48
CA ARG A 217 -14.61 4.28 -7.35
C ARG A 217 -14.53 5.01 -6.02
N CYS A 218 -14.07 4.36 -5.01
CA CYS A 218 -13.88 4.96 -3.69
C CYS A 218 -12.55 4.56 -3.06
N SER A 219 -12.08 5.39 -2.15
CA SER A 219 -10.94 5.09 -1.29
C SER A 219 -11.44 4.81 0.12
N ILE A 220 -11.02 3.68 0.65
CA ILE A 220 -11.31 3.24 2.02
C ILE A 220 -10.11 3.40 2.96
N THR A 221 -9.04 4.07 2.51
CA THR A 221 -7.86 4.36 3.35
C THR A 221 -8.20 5.38 4.42
N ASN A 222 -7.56 5.26 5.58
CA ASN A 222 -7.77 6.12 6.75
C ASN A 222 -9.26 6.21 7.17
N SER A 223 -9.93 5.05 7.22
CA SER A 223 -11.32 4.93 7.63
C SER A 223 -11.51 5.39 9.08
N ASP A 224 -12.64 6.05 9.37
CA ASP A 224 -13.07 6.45 10.70
C ASP A 224 -13.84 5.34 11.44
N ALA A 225 -14.05 4.19 10.81
CA ALA A 225 -14.72 3.05 11.43
C ALA A 225 -13.89 2.48 12.58
N LYS A 226 -14.54 2.21 13.71
CA LYS A 226 -13.88 1.65 14.89
C LYS A 226 -13.25 0.30 14.58
N GLY A 227 -11.95 0.14 14.91
CA GLY A 227 -11.18 -1.06 14.67
C GLY A 227 -10.85 -1.32 13.19
N ALA A 228 -10.99 -0.31 12.31
CA ALA A 228 -10.52 -0.35 10.93
C ALA A 228 -9.00 -0.27 10.86
N TYR A 229 -8.41 -1.03 9.89
CA TYR A 229 -6.98 -0.97 9.55
C TYR A 229 -6.70 0.15 8.56
#